data_713f6f2d1942675d910dc4de2f5e7bb9
#
_entry.id   713f6f2d1942675d910dc4de2f5e7bb9
#
_cell.length_a   1.000
_cell.length_b   1.000
_cell.length_c   1.000
_cell.angle_alpha   90.00
_cell.angle_beta   90.00
_cell.angle_gamma   90.00
#
_symmetry.space_group_name_H-M   'P 1'
#
loop_
_entity.id
_entity.type
_entity.pdbx_description
1 polymer ?
#
loop_
_entity_poly.entity_id
_entity_poly.type
_entity_poly.pdbx_seq_one_letter_code
_entity_poly.pdbx_strand_id
1 'polypeptide(L)'
;MRYLPNGKQMSEADAHTIHEIGIPSLVLMERAALQIVETMHKKNISTEKSLIVCGSGNNGGDGFAVARLLTEQGKHADVLFAGKEASLSEECRCQKQIVENMGISVFTEFPDEEYTVIIDAVFGVGLCREITGHYKDVIDWMNLQDAEKVAVDIPSGICAATGKILGTAFRADLTVCMACVKLGCELFPGKSYAGESIPVAIGIDPNYFSNRLDVCYTFDKNDLGKLLPSRMMNSHKGSYGKVLMITGSPGMAGAAFLSACAAYTVGAGLVQIYTASENRLALQELLPEAIISCYDSYDDSQLSHLLDWADVVCIGCGLGMGQISEKILKNVLKNVSCPCVIDADGLNLLSRNIELLNQCCAPVILTPHMKEMSRLTGWSIDTIMGDRFQALDQIIKQSGPDTKSSIICVLKDSRTVVAQTNRQRFVNLAGNNSMAKGGSGDVLAGTIAGLLAQHMAPFEATTVGVFLHACGGDEAKKSKGSYSVLARDLIQGMADAMKNAKECR
;
A
#
# COMPACT_ATOMS: atom_id res chain seq x y z
N MET A 1 4.58 12.40 2.21
CA MET A 1 4.46 11.48 1.05
C MET A 1 5.82 10.89 0.74
N ARG A 2 5.92 9.57 0.55
CA ARG A 2 7.16 8.85 0.22
C ARG A 2 6.97 8.02 -1.05
N TYR A 3 8.03 7.89 -1.86
CA TYR A 3 8.03 7.03 -3.04
C TYR A 3 8.47 5.61 -2.68
N LEU A 4 7.91 4.62 -3.39
CA LEU A 4 8.18 3.19 -3.24
C LEU A 4 8.64 2.64 -4.61
N PRO A 5 9.88 2.91 -5.01
CA PRO A 5 10.40 2.45 -6.29
C PRO A 5 10.60 0.93 -6.31
N ASN A 6 10.52 0.34 -7.49
CA ASN A 6 11.00 -1.03 -7.75
C ASN A 6 12.51 -1.03 -8.07
N GLY A 7 13.07 -2.23 -8.31
CA GLY A 7 14.50 -2.37 -8.57
C GLY A 7 14.99 -1.62 -9.81
N LYS A 8 14.24 -1.67 -10.91
CA LYS A 8 14.59 -0.96 -12.14
C LYS A 8 14.61 0.56 -11.92
N GLN A 9 13.59 1.09 -11.27
CA GLN A 9 13.46 2.52 -10.98
C GLN A 9 14.58 3.02 -10.05
N MET A 10 14.99 2.20 -9.07
CA MET A 10 16.17 2.53 -8.23
C MET A 10 17.45 2.54 -9.04
N SER A 11 17.67 1.54 -9.90
CA SER A 11 18.87 1.51 -10.76
C SER A 11 18.93 2.71 -11.73
N GLU A 12 17.78 3.19 -12.22
CA GLU A 12 17.69 4.40 -13.04
C GLU A 12 18.01 5.67 -12.24
N ALA A 13 17.56 5.77 -10.98
CA ALA A 13 17.88 6.90 -10.10
C ALA A 13 19.36 6.91 -9.71
N ASP A 14 19.95 5.74 -9.47
CA ASP A 14 21.35 5.56 -9.21
C ASP A 14 22.21 5.98 -10.42
N ALA A 15 21.87 5.46 -11.62
CA ALA A 15 22.52 5.85 -12.86
C ALA A 15 22.42 7.35 -13.15
N HIS A 16 21.27 7.97 -12.92
CA HIS A 16 21.10 9.43 -13.03
C HIS A 16 22.04 10.18 -12.07
N THR A 17 22.12 9.72 -10.82
CA THR A 17 23.00 10.33 -9.81
C THR A 17 24.48 10.23 -10.20
N ILE A 18 24.90 9.09 -10.79
CA ILE A 18 26.29 8.87 -11.19
C ILE A 18 26.63 9.63 -12.48
N HIS A 19 25.77 9.54 -13.51
CA HIS A 19 26.13 10.02 -14.85
C HIS A 19 25.68 11.46 -15.13
N GLU A 20 24.56 11.91 -14.55
CA GLU A 20 24.01 13.25 -14.79
C GLU A 20 24.44 14.24 -13.69
N ILE A 21 24.35 13.83 -12.40
CA ILE A 21 24.76 14.67 -11.28
C ILE A 21 26.29 14.59 -11.08
N GLY A 22 26.90 13.45 -11.42
CA GLY A 22 28.34 13.26 -11.38
C GLY A 22 28.91 12.81 -10.03
N ILE A 23 28.12 12.22 -9.15
CA ILE A 23 28.60 11.62 -7.89
C ILE A 23 29.19 10.24 -8.21
N PRO A 24 30.49 9.99 -7.96
CA PRO A 24 31.08 8.68 -8.25
C PRO A 24 30.42 7.54 -7.49
N SER A 25 30.26 6.37 -8.12
CA SER A 25 29.64 5.17 -7.56
C SER A 25 30.28 4.75 -6.22
N LEU A 26 31.61 4.76 -6.11
CA LEU A 26 32.32 4.46 -4.86
C LEU A 26 31.99 5.45 -3.71
N VAL A 27 31.61 6.69 -4.02
CA VAL A 27 31.19 7.67 -3.00
C VAL A 27 29.78 7.29 -2.49
N LEU A 28 28.90 6.88 -3.37
CA LEU A 28 27.56 6.39 -2.97
C LEU A 28 27.67 5.13 -2.12
N MET A 29 28.54 4.18 -2.51
CA MET A 29 28.82 2.95 -1.78
C MET A 29 29.39 3.22 -0.38
N GLU A 30 30.33 4.13 -0.24
CA GLU A 30 30.89 4.52 1.05
C GLU A 30 29.81 5.14 1.96
N ARG A 31 28.98 6.03 1.40
CA ARG A 31 27.86 6.61 2.15
C ARG A 31 26.82 5.55 2.56
N ALA A 32 26.55 4.56 1.70
CA ALA A 32 25.68 3.45 2.01
C ALA A 32 26.21 2.67 3.21
N ALA A 33 27.48 2.26 3.17
CA ALA A 33 28.10 1.51 4.26
C ALA A 33 28.11 2.29 5.59
N LEU A 34 28.45 3.60 5.56
CA LEU A 34 28.39 4.46 6.74
C LEU A 34 26.97 4.53 7.33
N GLN A 35 25.93 4.67 6.49
CA GLN A 35 24.55 4.72 6.95
C GLN A 35 24.04 3.38 7.50
N ILE A 36 24.54 2.25 6.98
CA ILE A 36 24.21 0.92 7.53
C ILE A 36 24.76 0.81 8.96
N VAL A 37 26.06 1.10 9.15
CA VAL A 37 26.71 1.03 10.46
C VAL A 37 26.05 1.99 11.45
N GLU A 38 25.78 3.24 11.04
CA GLU A 38 25.11 4.24 11.87
C GLU A 38 23.69 3.79 12.27
N THR A 39 22.94 3.19 11.33
CA THR A 39 21.57 2.72 11.59
C THR A 39 21.57 1.54 12.55
N MET A 40 22.50 0.60 12.41
CA MET A 40 22.66 -0.51 13.37
C MET A 40 22.93 0.02 14.77
N HIS A 41 23.82 1.00 14.92
CA HIS A 41 24.10 1.62 16.23
C HIS A 41 22.86 2.32 16.81
N LYS A 42 22.11 3.10 16.01
CA LYS A 42 20.87 3.77 16.43
C LYS A 42 19.78 2.77 16.87
N LYS A 43 19.80 1.56 16.33
CA LYS A 43 18.88 0.48 16.68
C LYS A 43 19.39 -0.41 17.82
N ASN A 44 20.57 -0.10 18.37
CA ASN A 44 21.25 -0.87 19.43
C ASN A 44 21.55 -2.32 19.02
N ILE A 45 21.78 -2.58 17.73
CA ILE A 45 22.23 -3.89 17.24
C ILE A 45 23.68 -4.09 17.66
N SER A 46 23.98 -5.23 18.28
CA SER A 46 25.33 -5.56 18.74
C SER A 46 26.23 -5.89 17.55
N THR A 47 27.25 -5.06 17.32
CA THR A 47 28.24 -5.25 16.26
C THR A 47 29.58 -5.79 16.79
N GLU A 48 29.62 -6.35 18.02
CA GLU A 48 30.87 -6.83 18.64
C GLU A 48 31.54 -7.94 17.85
N LYS A 49 30.73 -8.85 17.25
CA LYS A 49 31.20 -9.91 16.38
C LYS A 49 30.25 -10.08 15.21
N SER A 50 30.62 -9.57 14.05
CA SER A 50 29.76 -9.45 12.87
C SER A 50 30.20 -10.39 11.75
N LEU A 51 29.24 -11.07 11.11
CA LEU A 51 29.46 -11.77 9.84
C LEU A 51 28.75 -11.02 8.71
N ILE A 52 29.52 -10.59 7.71
CA ILE A 52 29.01 -9.95 6.52
C ILE A 52 29.02 -10.93 5.36
N VAL A 53 27.85 -11.27 4.81
CA VAL A 53 27.73 -12.23 3.71
C VAL A 53 27.62 -11.47 2.39
N CYS A 54 28.68 -11.50 1.58
CA CYS A 54 28.84 -10.68 0.39
C CYS A 54 28.62 -11.47 -0.90
N GLY A 55 27.82 -10.90 -1.82
CA GLY A 55 27.72 -11.34 -3.21
C GLY A 55 28.78 -10.70 -4.10
N SER A 56 28.68 -10.89 -5.43
CA SER A 56 29.63 -10.34 -6.40
C SER A 56 29.25 -8.96 -6.96
N GLY A 57 28.01 -8.49 -6.71
CA GLY A 57 27.51 -7.20 -7.23
C GLY A 57 27.82 -6.03 -6.28
N ASN A 58 27.27 -4.85 -6.59
CA ASN A 58 27.45 -3.65 -5.78
C ASN A 58 26.93 -3.80 -4.36
N ASN A 59 25.86 -4.57 -4.15
CA ASN A 59 25.39 -4.91 -2.80
C ASN A 59 26.47 -5.63 -1.96
N GLY A 60 27.24 -6.56 -2.60
CA GLY A 60 28.41 -7.16 -1.97
C GLY A 60 29.50 -6.15 -1.67
N GLY A 61 29.70 -5.16 -2.57
CA GLY A 61 30.60 -4.03 -2.35
C GLY A 61 30.25 -3.21 -1.12
N ASP A 62 28.96 -2.90 -0.94
CA ASP A 62 28.44 -2.25 0.28
C ASP A 62 28.78 -3.09 1.52
N GLY A 63 28.59 -4.44 1.44
CA GLY A 63 28.92 -5.37 2.52
C GLY A 63 30.41 -5.38 2.87
N PHE A 64 31.32 -5.42 1.90
CA PHE A 64 32.78 -5.31 2.15
C PHE A 64 33.14 -3.99 2.80
N ALA A 65 32.52 -2.88 2.36
CA ALA A 65 32.75 -1.56 2.98
C ALA A 65 32.24 -1.54 4.44
N VAL A 66 31.11 -2.19 4.75
CA VAL A 66 30.63 -2.34 6.13
C VAL A 66 31.62 -3.13 7.00
N ALA A 67 32.17 -4.24 6.50
CA ALA A 67 33.18 -5.02 7.22
C ALA A 67 34.40 -4.18 7.58
N ARG A 68 34.90 -3.39 6.61
CA ARG A 68 36.00 -2.46 6.82
C ARG A 68 35.68 -1.43 7.92
N LEU A 69 34.51 -0.76 7.83
CA LEU A 69 34.12 0.27 8.77
C LEU A 69 33.95 -0.26 10.20
N LEU A 70 33.41 -1.46 10.38
CA LEU A 70 33.32 -2.10 11.69
C LEU A 70 34.69 -2.40 12.26
N THR A 71 35.64 -2.90 11.44
CA THR A 71 37.02 -3.15 11.85
C THR A 71 37.75 -1.86 12.24
N GLU A 72 37.58 -0.75 11.50
CA GLU A 72 38.10 0.57 11.84
C GLU A 72 37.61 1.08 13.21
N GLN A 73 36.39 0.67 13.60
CA GLN A 73 35.81 0.97 14.92
C GLN A 73 36.27 0.01 16.03
N GLY A 74 37.19 -0.90 15.73
CA GLY A 74 37.71 -1.88 16.68
C GLY A 74 36.79 -3.06 16.95
N LYS A 75 35.80 -3.31 16.09
CA LYS A 75 34.90 -4.47 16.15
C LYS A 75 35.46 -5.64 15.38
N HIS A 76 35.08 -6.86 15.78
CA HIS A 76 35.43 -8.06 15.03
C HIS A 76 34.43 -8.25 13.87
N ALA A 77 34.97 -8.20 12.63
CA ALA A 77 34.16 -8.39 11.44
C ALA A 77 34.81 -9.41 10.51
N ASP A 78 34.06 -10.45 10.20
CA ASP A 78 34.43 -11.48 9.20
C ASP A 78 33.53 -11.38 7.99
N VAL A 79 34.03 -11.82 6.83
CA VAL A 79 33.27 -11.85 5.58
C VAL A 79 33.11 -13.28 5.10
N LEU A 80 31.87 -13.69 4.76
CA LEU A 80 31.58 -14.88 3.95
C LEU A 80 31.34 -14.44 2.51
N PHE A 81 32.27 -14.73 1.60
CA PHE A 81 32.11 -14.43 0.19
C PHE A 81 31.34 -15.53 -0.52
N ALA A 82 30.05 -15.34 -0.71
CA ALA A 82 29.15 -16.26 -1.42
C ALA A 82 29.20 -16.09 -2.95
N GLY A 83 29.85 -15.04 -3.44
CA GLY A 83 29.92 -14.67 -4.85
C GLY A 83 30.91 -15.49 -5.67
N LYS A 84 31.13 -15.06 -6.91
CA LYS A 84 32.13 -15.62 -7.81
C LYS A 84 33.12 -14.53 -8.20
N GLU A 85 34.43 -14.78 -8.08
CA GLU A 85 35.51 -13.85 -8.44
C GLU A 85 35.36 -13.28 -9.86
N ALA A 86 35.03 -14.12 -10.81
CA ALA A 86 34.86 -13.74 -12.22
C ALA A 86 33.66 -12.80 -12.47
N SER A 87 32.76 -12.65 -11.50
CA SER A 87 31.51 -11.86 -11.61
C SER A 87 31.52 -10.59 -10.74
N LEU A 88 32.63 -10.27 -10.11
CA LEU A 88 32.76 -9.06 -9.28
C LEU A 88 32.55 -7.79 -10.13
N SER A 89 31.67 -6.89 -9.65
CA SER A 89 31.64 -5.52 -10.16
C SER A 89 32.95 -4.79 -9.84
N GLU A 90 33.23 -3.71 -10.53
CA GLU A 90 34.47 -2.95 -10.34
C GLU A 90 34.55 -2.42 -8.91
N GLU A 91 33.49 -1.83 -8.39
CA GLU A 91 33.39 -1.31 -7.04
C GLU A 91 33.49 -2.43 -5.98
N CYS A 92 32.82 -3.56 -6.19
CA CYS A 92 32.88 -4.70 -5.29
C CYS A 92 34.31 -5.27 -5.21
N ARG A 93 35.01 -5.37 -6.35
CA ARG A 93 36.42 -5.80 -6.42
C ARG A 93 37.33 -4.84 -5.66
N CYS A 94 37.11 -3.53 -5.80
CA CYS A 94 37.87 -2.49 -5.08
C CYS A 94 37.70 -2.68 -3.57
N GLN A 95 36.47 -2.80 -3.06
CA GLN A 95 36.21 -2.93 -1.62
C GLN A 95 36.72 -4.27 -1.06
N LYS A 96 36.60 -5.37 -1.81
CA LYS A 96 37.15 -6.68 -1.44
C LYS A 96 38.67 -6.60 -1.26
N GLN A 97 39.37 -5.96 -2.21
CA GLN A 97 40.84 -5.78 -2.13
C GLN A 97 41.25 -4.96 -0.90
N ILE A 98 40.46 -3.92 -0.52
CA ILE A 98 40.73 -3.13 0.69
C ILE A 98 40.61 -4.01 1.93
N VAL A 99 39.52 -4.81 2.04
CA VAL A 99 39.27 -5.75 3.15
C VAL A 99 40.43 -6.75 3.30
N GLU A 100 40.91 -7.32 2.19
CA GLU A 100 42.06 -8.23 2.17
C GLU A 100 43.36 -7.53 2.61
N ASN A 101 43.60 -6.31 2.14
CA ASN A 101 44.79 -5.50 2.52
C ASN A 101 44.80 -5.14 4.02
N MET A 102 43.60 -5.03 4.64
CA MET A 102 43.45 -4.79 6.08
C MET A 102 43.60 -6.06 6.91
N GLY A 103 43.71 -7.24 6.28
CA GLY A 103 43.81 -8.53 6.97
C GLY A 103 42.51 -9.02 7.60
N ILE A 104 41.34 -8.54 7.14
CA ILE A 104 40.04 -9.01 7.55
C ILE A 104 39.82 -10.41 6.95
N SER A 105 39.32 -11.38 7.76
CA SER A 105 39.07 -12.73 7.30
C SER A 105 37.98 -12.79 6.24
N VAL A 106 38.28 -13.44 5.11
CA VAL A 106 37.33 -13.67 4.01
C VAL A 106 37.21 -15.17 3.79
N PHE A 107 36.07 -15.75 4.24
CA PHE A 107 35.75 -17.16 4.09
C PHE A 107 35.01 -17.41 2.77
N THR A 108 35.17 -18.60 2.20
CA THR A 108 34.39 -19.14 1.08
C THR A 108 33.53 -20.35 1.49
N GLU A 109 33.76 -20.85 2.70
CA GLU A 109 33.00 -21.92 3.35
C GLU A 109 32.31 -21.38 4.62
N PHE A 110 31.27 -22.02 5.07
CA PHE A 110 30.54 -21.59 6.26
C PHE A 110 31.46 -21.60 7.49
N PRO A 111 31.61 -20.47 8.19
CA PRO A 111 32.38 -20.42 9.40
C PRO A 111 31.71 -21.21 10.54
N ASP A 112 32.50 -21.90 11.35
CA ASP A 112 32.05 -22.62 12.55
C ASP A 112 32.19 -21.74 13.79
N GLU A 113 31.64 -20.55 13.73
CA GLU A 113 31.72 -19.55 14.79
C GLU A 113 30.36 -18.89 15.03
N GLU A 114 30.10 -18.47 16.26
CA GLU A 114 28.90 -17.72 16.62
C GLU A 114 29.14 -16.22 16.40
N TYR A 115 28.13 -15.53 15.84
CA TYR A 115 28.13 -14.09 15.59
C TYR A 115 26.96 -13.40 16.31
N THR A 116 27.16 -12.14 16.69
CA THR A 116 26.09 -11.33 17.30
C THR A 116 25.12 -10.79 16.25
N VAL A 117 25.63 -10.53 15.02
CA VAL A 117 24.85 -10.05 13.89
C VAL A 117 25.31 -10.67 12.58
N ILE A 118 24.37 -11.00 11.71
CA ILE A 118 24.61 -11.43 10.33
C ILE A 118 24.05 -10.35 9.40
N ILE A 119 24.90 -9.89 8.47
CA ILE A 119 24.57 -8.83 7.53
C ILE A 119 24.48 -9.45 6.13
N ASP A 120 23.27 -9.42 5.55
CA ASP A 120 22.99 -9.89 4.20
C ASP A 120 23.33 -8.80 3.17
N ALA A 121 24.39 -9.03 2.43
CA ALA A 121 24.82 -8.25 1.28
C ALA A 121 25.00 -9.12 0.03
N VAL A 122 24.20 -10.21 -0.13
CA VAL A 122 24.35 -11.15 -1.24
C VAL A 122 23.71 -10.60 -2.51
N PHE A 123 22.42 -10.27 -2.47
CA PHE A 123 21.69 -9.75 -3.62
C PHE A 123 20.96 -8.45 -3.28
N GLY A 124 21.09 -7.43 -4.12
CA GLY A 124 20.33 -6.18 -4.05
C GLY A 124 19.12 -6.19 -5.01
N VAL A 125 18.67 -4.99 -5.38
CA VAL A 125 17.44 -4.72 -6.18
C VAL A 125 17.44 -5.33 -7.59
N GLY A 126 18.57 -5.76 -8.11
CA GLY A 126 18.71 -6.33 -9.45
C GLY A 126 18.30 -7.80 -9.58
N LEU A 127 17.95 -8.46 -8.48
CA LEU A 127 17.56 -9.87 -8.52
C LEU A 127 16.19 -10.06 -9.19
N CYS A 128 16.15 -10.84 -10.28
CA CYS A 128 14.93 -11.12 -11.05
C CYS A 128 14.70 -12.62 -11.34
N ARG A 129 15.55 -13.50 -10.81
CA ARG A 129 15.49 -14.94 -11.03
C ARG A 129 15.40 -15.69 -9.71
N GLU A 130 14.91 -16.93 -9.74
CA GLU A 130 14.89 -17.81 -8.56
C GLU A 130 16.30 -18.11 -8.07
N ILE A 131 16.45 -18.12 -6.75
CA ILE A 131 17.68 -18.50 -6.05
C ILE A 131 17.68 -20.01 -5.89
N THR A 132 18.72 -20.66 -6.40
CA THR A 132 18.93 -22.11 -6.36
C THR A 132 20.38 -22.45 -6.05
N GLY A 133 20.67 -23.71 -5.71
CA GLY A 133 22.02 -24.23 -5.46
C GLY A 133 22.74 -23.48 -4.36
N HIS A 134 24.03 -23.21 -4.51
CA HIS A 134 24.89 -22.61 -3.50
C HIS A 134 24.29 -21.36 -2.81
N TYR A 135 23.73 -20.43 -3.57
CA TYR A 135 23.14 -19.23 -2.97
C TYR A 135 21.91 -19.54 -2.10
N LYS A 136 21.14 -20.56 -2.48
CA LYS A 136 20.05 -21.04 -1.63
C LYS A 136 20.58 -21.61 -0.33
N ASP A 137 21.63 -22.43 -0.40
CA ASP A 137 22.24 -23.04 0.77
C ASP A 137 22.81 -21.97 1.72
N VAL A 138 23.44 -20.90 1.18
CA VAL A 138 23.94 -19.76 1.96
C VAL A 138 22.81 -19.03 2.67
N ILE A 139 21.73 -18.69 1.97
CA ILE A 139 20.61 -17.94 2.58
C ILE A 139 19.89 -18.78 3.64
N ASP A 140 19.68 -20.06 3.36
CA ASP A 140 19.04 -20.98 4.30
C ASP A 140 19.91 -21.17 5.55
N TRP A 141 21.24 -21.26 5.39
CA TRP A 141 22.20 -21.31 6.50
C TRP A 141 22.15 -20.02 7.34
N MET A 142 22.17 -18.81 6.71
CA MET A 142 22.06 -17.53 7.41
C MET A 142 20.76 -17.44 8.23
N ASN A 143 19.66 -17.95 7.70
CA ASN A 143 18.37 -17.93 8.40
C ASN A 143 18.35 -18.82 9.64
N LEU A 144 19.17 -19.88 9.70
CA LEU A 144 19.25 -20.81 10.83
C LEU A 144 20.12 -20.29 11.99
N GLN A 145 20.96 -19.29 11.76
CA GLN A 145 21.84 -18.75 12.78
C GLN A 145 21.08 -18.00 13.87
N ASP A 146 21.49 -18.16 15.12
CA ASP A 146 20.98 -17.41 16.29
C ASP A 146 21.75 -16.08 16.43
N ALA A 147 21.40 -15.11 15.61
CA ALA A 147 22.00 -13.79 15.54
C ALA A 147 20.96 -12.76 15.09
N GLU A 148 21.17 -11.48 15.41
CA GLU A 148 20.40 -10.39 14.80
C GLU A 148 20.65 -10.37 13.28
N LYS A 149 19.63 -10.10 12.49
CA LYS A 149 19.67 -10.23 11.03
C LYS A 149 19.40 -8.88 10.35
N VAL A 150 20.42 -8.37 9.67
CA VAL A 150 20.36 -7.08 8.98
C VAL A 150 20.50 -7.30 7.47
N ALA A 151 19.61 -6.71 6.67
CA ALA A 151 19.73 -6.73 5.21
C ALA A 151 20.19 -5.36 4.67
N VAL A 152 21.12 -5.41 3.74
CA VAL A 152 21.61 -4.27 2.96
C VAL A 152 20.65 -4.04 1.80
N ASP A 153 19.99 -2.90 1.79
CA ASP A 153 19.11 -2.40 0.75
C ASP A 153 17.77 -3.14 0.58
N ILE A 154 17.79 -4.44 0.41
CA ILE A 154 16.66 -5.35 0.32
C ILE A 154 17.11 -6.76 0.73
N PRO A 155 16.34 -7.52 1.52
CA PRO A 155 16.71 -8.89 1.83
C PRO A 155 16.87 -9.74 0.58
N SER A 156 17.97 -10.47 0.50
CA SER A 156 18.25 -11.36 -0.62
C SER A 156 17.12 -12.36 -0.83
N GLY A 157 16.63 -12.44 -2.07
CA GLY A 157 15.54 -13.33 -2.46
C GLY A 157 14.17 -12.67 -2.53
N ILE A 158 14.02 -11.39 -2.16
CA ILE A 158 12.78 -10.64 -2.35
C ILE A 158 12.81 -9.94 -3.73
N CYS A 159 11.75 -10.12 -4.51
CA CYS A 159 11.54 -9.33 -5.72
C CYS A 159 11.18 -7.89 -5.36
N ALA A 160 12.04 -6.93 -5.72
CA ALA A 160 11.88 -5.50 -5.38
C ALA A 160 10.59 -4.86 -5.97
N ALA A 161 9.99 -5.46 -7.00
CA ALA A 161 8.78 -4.96 -7.65
C ALA A 161 7.48 -5.52 -7.06
N THR A 162 7.46 -6.80 -6.65
CA THR A 162 6.23 -7.52 -6.32
C THR A 162 6.18 -8.05 -4.89
N GLY A 163 7.32 -8.10 -4.20
CA GLY A 163 7.45 -8.73 -2.89
C GLY A 163 7.41 -10.27 -2.93
N LYS A 164 7.41 -10.88 -4.11
CA LYS A 164 7.52 -12.34 -4.24
C LYS A 164 8.85 -12.84 -3.69
N ILE A 165 8.82 -14.04 -3.11
CA ILE A 165 10.01 -14.77 -2.73
C ILE A 165 10.51 -15.56 -3.95
N LEU A 166 11.75 -15.34 -4.32
CA LEU A 166 12.40 -15.95 -5.48
C LEU A 166 13.16 -17.22 -5.07
N GLY A 167 12.44 -18.29 -4.80
CA GLY A 167 12.96 -19.58 -4.34
C GLY A 167 13.17 -19.62 -2.83
N THR A 168 14.12 -18.86 -2.30
CA THR A 168 14.35 -18.61 -0.87
C THR A 168 14.58 -17.14 -0.63
N ALA A 169 14.45 -16.67 0.64
CA ALA A 169 14.78 -15.31 1.01
C ALA A 169 15.35 -15.21 2.44
N PHE A 170 16.24 -14.26 2.63
CA PHE A 170 16.77 -13.91 3.94
C PHE A 170 15.67 -13.25 4.79
N ARG A 171 15.60 -13.64 6.08
CA ARG A 171 14.65 -13.09 7.06
C ARG A 171 15.35 -12.06 7.91
N ALA A 172 15.27 -10.81 7.52
CA ALA A 172 15.86 -9.70 8.26
C ALA A 172 14.97 -9.26 9.43
N ASP A 173 15.59 -8.85 10.54
CA ASP A 173 14.96 -8.07 11.61
C ASP A 173 14.95 -6.59 11.23
N LEU A 174 16.01 -6.14 10.54
CA LEU A 174 16.18 -4.79 10.04
C LEU A 174 16.63 -4.81 8.57
N THR A 175 16.00 -3.99 7.74
CA THR A 175 16.49 -3.69 6.38
C THR A 175 16.85 -2.22 6.28
N VAL A 176 18.12 -1.92 5.99
CA VAL A 176 18.60 -0.55 5.75
C VAL A 176 18.50 -0.26 4.25
N CYS A 177 17.50 0.53 3.87
CA CYS A 177 17.15 0.76 2.46
C CYS A 177 17.83 2.02 1.92
N MET A 178 18.60 1.91 0.85
CA MET A 178 19.29 3.03 0.22
C MET A 178 18.28 3.98 -0.47
N ALA A 179 18.32 5.25 -0.10
CA ALA A 179 17.45 6.36 -0.53
C ALA A 179 15.95 6.15 -0.24
N CYS A 180 15.34 5.04 -0.70
CA CYS A 180 13.93 4.73 -0.56
C CYS A 180 13.71 3.28 -0.13
N VAL A 181 12.61 3.02 0.59
CA VAL A 181 12.13 1.66 0.80
C VAL A 181 11.60 1.12 -0.53
N LYS A 182 12.06 -0.06 -0.93
CA LYS A 182 11.62 -0.71 -2.18
C LYS A 182 10.21 -1.25 -2.01
N LEU A 183 9.41 -1.12 -3.06
CA LEU A 183 8.03 -1.59 -3.08
C LEU A 183 7.89 -3.03 -2.56
N GLY A 184 8.79 -3.92 -2.97
CA GLY A 184 8.79 -5.33 -2.56
C GLY A 184 9.01 -5.56 -1.07
N CYS A 185 9.67 -4.64 -0.35
CA CYS A 185 9.82 -4.71 1.11
C CYS A 185 8.52 -4.36 1.85
N GLU A 186 7.56 -3.74 1.19
CA GLU A 186 6.28 -3.36 1.78
C GLU A 186 5.09 -4.22 1.31
N LEU A 187 5.22 -4.95 0.21
CA LEU A 187 4.20 -5.89 -0.26
C LEU A 187 4.40 -7.28 0.35
N PHE A 188 3.31 -7.96 0.73
CA PHE A 188 3.39 -9.35 1.17
C PHE A 188 3.54 -10.30 -0.04
N PRO A 189 4.35 -11.37 0.11
CA PRO A 189 5.02 -11.88 1.33
C PRO A 189 6.33 -11.16 1.71
N GLY A 190 6.96 -10.36 0.85
CA GLY A 190 8.25 -9.72 1.09
C GLY A 190 8.33 -8.95 2.42
N LYS A 191 7.23 -8.25 2.79
CA LYS A 191 7.16 -7.54 4.08
C LYS A 191 7.41 -8.44 5.30
N SER A 192 7.04 -9.70 5.24
CA SER A 192 7.29 -10.66 6.34
C SER A 192 8.76 -11.07 6.48
N TYR A 193 9.59 -10.73 5.49
CA TYR A 193 11.02 -11.02 5.47
C TYR A 193 11.87 -9.76 5.65
N ALA A 194 11.32 -8.57 5.41
CA ALA A 194 12.08 -7.33 5.43
C ALA A 194 12.23 -6.72 6.84
N GLY A 195 11.54 -7.24 7.85
CA GLY A 195 11.57 -6.68 9.20
C GLY A 195 11.19 -5.20 9.24
N GLU A 196 11.90 -4.42 10.03
CA GLU A 196 11.79 -2.95 10.02
C GLU A 196 12.59 -2.40 8.85
N SER A 197 11.93 -1.73 7.89
CA SER A 197 12.57 -1.14 6.71
C SER A 197 12.82 0.35 6.93
N ILE A 198 14.09 0.76 6.97
CA ILE A 198 14.51 2.15 7.25
C ILE A 198 15.19 2.73 6.01
N PRO A 199 14.63 3.76 5.38
CA PRO A 199 15.30 4.46 4.29
C PRO A 199 16.41 5.38 4.84
N VAL A 200 17.57 5.38 4.19
CA VAL A 200 18.72 6.20 4.56
C VAL A 200 19.23 7.04 3.38
N ALA A 201 19.66 8.27 3.64
CA ALA A 201 20.12 9.18 2.60
C ALA A 201 21.58 8.85 2.22
N ILE A 202 21.79 8.45 0.98
CA ILE A 202 23.14 8.15 0.45
C ILE A 202 23.62 9.15 -0.60
N GLY A 203 22.75 10.08 -1.05
CA GLY A 203 23.08 11.09 -2.07
C GLY A 203 22.19 11.01 -3.31
N ILE A 204 21.34 10.02 -3.41
CA ILE A 204 20.27 9.94 -4.40
C ILE A 204 19.12 10.84 -3.93
N ASP A 205 18.65 11.76 -4.78
CA ASP A 205 17.49 12.60 -4.46
C ASP A 205 16.19 11.84 -4.62
N PRO A 206 15.41 11.61 -3.52
CA PRO A 206 14.09 10.97 -3.60
C PRO A 206 13.11 11.71 -4.51
N ASN A 207 13.28 13.03 -4.73
CA ASN A 207 12.42 13.81 -5.62
C ASN A 207 12.60 13.45 -7.11
N TYR A 208 13.65 12.70 -7.47
CA TYR A 208 13.80 12.09 -8.81
C TYR A 208 12.52 11.37 -9.28
N PHE A 209 11.75 10.84 -8.34
CA PHE A 209 10.52 10.10 -8.62
C PHE A 209 9.26 10.96 -8.74
N SER A 210 9.32 12.26 -8.43
CA SER A 210 8.13 13.13 -8.29
C SER A 210 7.29 13.26 -9.57
N ASN A 211 7.94 13.23 -10.74
CA ASN A 211 7.29 13.38 -12.04
C ASN A 211 7.12 12.05 -12.80
N ARG A 212 7.38 10.92 -12.15
CA ARG A 212 7.34 9.60 -12.76
C ARG A 212 6.02 8.90 -12.46
N LEU A 213 5.19 8.69 -13.46
CA LEU A 213 3.88 8.03 -13.31
C LEU A 213 3.95 6.53 -13.02
N ASP A 214 5.09 5.91 -13.31
CA ASP A 214 5.32 4.48 -13.13
C ASP A 214 5.76 4.11 -11.69
N VAL A 215 6.07 5.09 -10.84
CA VAL A 215 6.51 4.86 -9.45
C VAL A 215 5.32 4.88 -8.49
N CYS A 216 5.30 3.93 -7.56
CA CYS A 216 4.33 3.92 -6.47
C CYS A 216 4.70 4.93 -5.38
N TYR A 217 3.68 5.42 -4.66
CA TYR A 217 3.87 6.28 -3.50
C TYR A 217 2.96 5.89 -2.34
N THR A 218 3.26 6.40 -1.16
CA THR A 218 2.47 6.25 0.07
C THR A 218 2.41 7.54 0.86
N PHE A 219 1.45 7.64 1.78
CA PHE A 219 1.38 8.74 2.75
C PHE A 219 1.98 8.33 4.08
N ASP A 220 2.55 9.31 4.79
CA ASP A 220 2.93 9.20 6.19
C ASP A 220 1.83 9.80 7.10
N LYS A 221 1.78 9.38 8.36
CA LYS A 221 0.77 9.87 9.31
C LYS A 221 0.76 11.40 9.42
N ASN A 222 1.91 12.04 9.31
CA ASN A 222 2.06 13.51 9.35
C ASN A 222 1.50 14.21 8.09
N ASP A 223 1.24 13.48 7.02
CA ASP A 223 0.63 14.07 5.81
C ASP A 223 -0.87 14.30 5.99
N LEU A 224 -1.55 13.54 6.84
CA LEU A 224 -3.02 13.51 6.94
C LEU A 224 -3.62 14.91 7.08
N GLY A 225 -3.05 15.76 7.93
CA GLY A 225 -3.56 17.13 8.14
C GLY A 225 -3.58 17.99 6.87
N LYS A 226 -2.60 17.79 5.97
CA LYS A 226 -2.49 18.52 4.69
C LYS A 226 -3.39 17.94 3.60
N LEU A 227 -3.73 16.66 3.71
CA LEU A 227 -4.55 15.93 2.74
C LEU A 227 -6.04 16.15 2.92
N LEU A 228 -6.49 16.49 4.15
CA LEU A 228 -7.91 16.69 4.45
C LEU A 228 -8.42 18.00 3.86
N PRO A 229 -9.67 18.03 3.33
CA PRO A 229 -10.27 19.26 2.82
C PRO A 229 -10.41 20.31 3.92
N SER A 230 -10.18 21.58 3.56
CA SER A 230 -10.36 22.69 4.48
C SER A 230 -11.85 22.98 4.69
N ARG A 231 -12.24 23.32 5.92
CA ARG A 231 -13.61 23.73 6.23
C ARG A 231 -13.65 25.22 6.49
N MET A 232 -14.47 25.93 5.71
CA MET A 232 -14.62 27.39 5.82
C MET A 232 -15.53 27.73 6.99
N MET A 233 -15.24 28.82 7.72
CA MET A 233 -16.08 29.28 8.82
C MET A 233 -17.48 29.69 8.34
N ASN A 234 -17.56 30.35 7.18
CA ASN A 234 -18.83 30.73 6.56
C ASN A 234 -19.25 29.64 5.58
N SER A 235 -19.96 28.63 6.07
CA SER A 235 -20.42 27.48 5.27
C SER A 235 -21.75 26.94 5.81
N HIS A 236 -22.46 26.20 4.99
CA HIS A 236 -23.71 25.53 5.31
C HIS A 236 -23.66 24.07 4.84
N LYS A 237 -24.66 23.25 5.21
CA LYS A 237 -24.72 21.83 4.85
C LYS A 237 -24.53 21.57 3.33
N GLY A 238 -25.06 22.41 2.47
CA GLY A 238 -24.89 22.31 1.02
C GLY A 238 -23.46 22.56 0.51
N SER A 239 -22.61 23.24 1.31
CA SER A 239 -21.20 23.49 0.96
C SER A 239 -20.34 22.22 1.01
N TYR A 240 -20.83 21.15 1.62
CA TYR A 240 -20.11 19.89 1.81
C TYR A 240 -20.77 18.73 1.08
N GLY A 241 -21.61 19.02 0.10
CA GLY A 241 -22.21 18.11 -0.85
C GLY A 241 -23.25 17.14 -0.29
N LYS A 242 -23.84 16.39 -1.22
CA LYS A 242 -24.95 15.46 -1.02
C LYS A 242 -24.55 14.07 -1.47
N VAL A 243 -24.62 13.11 -0.57
CA VAL A 243 -24.32 11.70 -0.85
C VAL A 243 -25.60 10.88 -0.92
N LEU A 244 -25.82 10.19 -2.03
CA LEU A 244 -26.85 9.15 -2.15
C LEU A 244 -26.23 7.78 -1.88
N MET A 245 -26.68 7.15 -0.79
CA MET A 245 -26.29 5.79 -0.41
C MET A 245 -27.37 4.81 -0.89
N ILE A 246 -27.09 4.03 -1.92
CA ILE A 246 -27.96 2.97 -2.45
C ILE A 246 -27.52 1.66 -1.81
N THR A 247 -28.02 1.38 -0.60
CA THR A 247 -27.45 0.37 0.29
C THR A 247 -28.55 -0.28 1.16
N GLY A 248 -28.31 -1.51 1.62
CA GLY A 248 -29.19 -2.19 2.54
C GLY A 248 -30.41 -2.86 1.89
N SER A 249 -30.29 -4.14 1.52
CA SER A 249 -31.43 -5.04 1.28
C SER A 249 -32.10 -5.42 2.59
N PRO A 250 -33.26 -6.14 2.57
CA PRO A 250 -33.93 -6.63 3.78
C PRO A 250 -32.96 -7.35 4.73
N GLY A 251 -32.89 -6.90 5.99
CA GLY A 251 -31.98 -7.43 7.01
C GLY A 251 -30.55 -6.88 6.97
N MET A 252 -30.21 -5.98 6.03
CA MET A 252 -28.86 -5.40 5.87
C MET A 252 -28.78 -3.91 6.25
N ALA A 253 -29.62 -3.46 7.19
CA ALA A 253 -29.60 -2.09 7.72
C ALA A 253 -28.22 -1.67 8.27
N GLY A 254 -27.45 -2.62 8.82
CA GLY A 254 -26.12 -2.37 9.37
C GLY A 254 -25.11 -1.88 8.32
N ALA A 255 -25.11 -2.44 7.11
CA ALA A 255 -24.24 -1.99 6.03
C ALA A 255 -24.61 -0.57 5.55
N ALA A 256 -25.92 -0.29 5.44
CA ALA A 256 -26.43 1.05 5.14
C ALA A 256 -26.05 2.08 6.22
N PHE A 257 -26.17 1.71 7.49
CA PHE A 257 -25.75 2.55 8.61
C PHE A 257 -24.25 2.85 8.57
N LEU A 258 -23.41 1.82 8.46
CA LEU A 258 -21.95 1.97 8.52
C LEU A 258 -21.42 2.87 7.39
N SER A 259 -21.91 2.66 6.16
CA SER A 259 -21.48 3.49 5.01
C SER A 259 -21.97 4.94 5.14
N ALA A 260 -23.23 5.16 5.53
CA ALA A 260 -23.80 6.51 5.69
C ALA A 260 -23.16 7.28 6.86
N CYS A 261 -22.95 6.62 8.00
CA CYS A 261 -22.31 7.19 9.18
C CYS A 261 -20.84 7.58 8.87
N ALA A 262 -20.10 6.74 8.15
CA ALA A 262 -18.74 7.05 7.71
C ALA A 262 -18.69 8.28 6.81
N ALA A 263 -19.64 8.44 5.87
CA ALA A 263 -19.70 9.62 5.01
C ALA A 263 -19.94 10.93 5.82
N TYR A 264 -20.84 10.90 6.78
CA TYR A 264 -21.04 12.03 7.70
C TYR A 264 -19.80 12.32 8.53
N THR A 265 -19.17 11.28 9.08
CA THR A 265 -18.00 11.44 9.97
C THR A 265 -16.84 12.13 9.26
N VAL A 266 -16.62 11.84 7.98
CA VAL A 266 -15.54 12.51 7.22
C VAL A 266 -15.95 13.88 6.67
N GLY A 267 -17.23 14.29 6.84
CA GLY A 267 -17.65 15.67 6.65
C GLY A 267 -18.65 15.93 5.53
N ALA A 268 -19.33 14.92 4.96
CA ALA A 268 -20.43 15.14 4.03
C ALA A 268 -21.53 16.03 4.64
N GLY A 269 -22.13 16.90 3.85
CA GLY A 269 -23.13 17.85 4.33
C GLY A 269 -24.53 17.26 4.46
N LEU A 270 -24.93 16.38 3.53
CA LEU A 270 -26.19 15.66 3.52
C LEU A 270 -25.98 14.25 3.03
N VAL A 271 -26.62 13.29 3.70
CA VAL A 271 -26.65 11.88 3.26
C VAL A 271 -28.09 11.43 3.15
N GLN A 272 -28.44 10.88 1.99
CA GLN A 272 -29.74 10.24 1.75
C GLN A 272 -29.51 8.75 1.48
N ILE A 273 -30.23 7.90 2.21
CA ILE A 273 -30.15 6.44 2.09
C ILE A 273 -31.34 5.94 1.30
N TYR A 274 -31.11 5.29 0.16
CA TYR A 274 -32.11 4.55 -0.60
C TYR A 274 -31.97 3.06 -0.30
N THR A 275 -32.99 2.49 0.36
CA THR A 275 -32.92 1.18 1.01
C THR A 275 -34.26 0.45 0.97
N ALA A 276 -34.26 -0.85 1.27
CA ALA A 276 -35.51 -1.62 1.44
C ALA A 276 -36.34 -1.08 2.64
N SER A 277 -37.68 -1.09 2.51
CA SER A 277 -38.58 -0.50 3.50
C SER A 277 -38.44 -1.09 4.90
N GLU A 278 -38.07 -2.35 5.01
CA GLU A 278 -37.85 -3.05 6.31
C GLU A 278 -36.71 -2.41 7.13
N ASN A 279 -35.77 -1.72 6.49
CA ASN A 279 -34.65 -1.11 7.18
C ASN A 279 -34.96 0.27 7.78
N ARG A 280 -36.10 0.87 7.41
CA ARG A 280 -36.44 2.27 7.73
C ARG A 280 -36.36 2.60 9.21
N LEU A 281 -37.05 1.83 10.05
CA LEU A 281 -37.12 2.11 11.49
C LEU A 281 -35.73 2.00 12.15
N ALA A 282 -34.99 0.93 11.83
CA ALA A 282 -33.64 0.74 12.36
C ALA A 282 -32.70 1.87 11.97
N LEU A 283 -32.76 2.33 10.71
CA LEU A 283 -31.89 3.43 10.24
C LEU A 283 -32.27 4.78 10.82
N GLN A 284 -33.58 5.08 11.02
CA GLN A 284 -34.02 6.30 11.68
C GLN A 284 -33.58 6.37 13.15
N GLU A 285 -33.49 5.24 13.82
CA GLU A 285 -32.99 5.15 15.18
C GLU A 285 -31.46 5.27 15.25
N LEU A 286 -30.74 4.57 14.34
CA LEU A 286 -29.27 4.52 14.33
C LEU A 286 -28.59 5.77 13.80
N LEU A 287 -29.22 6.48 12.83
CA LEU A 287 -28.66 7.66 12.16
C LEU A 287 -29.79 8.67 11.82
N PRO A 288 -30.34 9.36 12.83
CA PRO A 288 -31.46 10.29 12.65
C PRO A 288 -31.10 11.49 11.75
N GLU A 289 -29.83 11.78 11.53
CA GLU A 289 -29.35 12.84 10.62
C GLU A 289 -29.57 12.50 9.14
N ALA A 290 -29.70 11.21 8.79
CA ALA A 290 -29.83 10.78 7.40
C ALA A 290 -31.28 10.91 6.90
N ILE A 291 -31.42 11.32 5.64
CA ILE A 291 -32.70 11.29 4.92
C ILE A 291 -32.91 9.85 4.44
N ILE A 292 -34.08 9.25 4.70
CA ILE A 292 -34.34 7.86 4.30
C ILE A 292 -35.44 7.82 3.25
N SER A 293 -35.09 7.26 2.09
CA SER A 293 -36.00 6.89 1.02
C SER A 293 -36.07 5.38 0.89
N CYS A 294 -37.29 4.83 0.86
CA CYS A 294 -37.48 3.39 0.85
C CYS A 294 -38.08 2.89 -0.46
N TYR A 295 -37.82 1.62 -0.75
CA TYR A 295 -38.47 0.87 -1.82
C TYR A 295 -38.96 -0.49 -1.34
N ASP A 296 -40.12 -0.92 -1.85
CA ASP A 296 -40.63 -2.28 -1.77
C ASP A 296 -40.51 -2.97 -3.13
N SER A 297 -40.53 -2.18 -4.20
CA SER A 297 -40.36 -2.59 -5.60
C SER A 297 -39.50 -1.58 -6.32
N TYR A 298 -38.94 -1.97 -7.48
CA TYR A 298 -38.18 -1.04 -8.34
C TYR A 298 -39.08 0.04 -8.92
N ASP A 299 -38.69 1.31 -8.69
CA ASP A 299 -39.33 2.50 -9.27
C ASP A 299 -38.26 3.36 -9.96
N ASP A 300 -38.35 3.40 -11.30
CA ASP A 300 -37.42 4.15 -12.15
C ASP A 300 -37.49 5.66 -11.93
N SER A 301 -38.68 6.20 -11.75
CA SER A 301 -38.92 7.62 -11.53
C SER A 301 -38.33 8.08 -10.19
N GLN A 302 -38.59 7.33 -9.12
CA GLN A 302 -38.03 7.61 -7.79
C GLN A 302 -36.51 7.61 -7.83
N LEU A 303 -35.89 6.59 -8.45
CA LEU A 303 -34.45 6.48 -8.53
C LEU A 303 -33.84 7.62 -9.35
N SER A 304 -34.46 8.02 -10.46
CA SER A 304 -34.01 9.14 -11.30
C SER A 304 -33.98 10.46 -10.50
N HIS A 305 -35.05 10.77 -9.75
CA HIS A 305 -35.07 11.96 -8.87
C HIS A 305 -33.98 11.95 -7.80
N LEU A 306 -33.66 10.77 -7.26
CA LEU A 306 -32.59 10.63 -6.28
C LEU A 306 -31.20 10.82 -6.90
N LEU A 307 -31.00 10.34 -8.13
CA LEU A 307 -29.75 10.55 -8.87
C LEU A 307 -29.54 12.03 -9.21
N ASP A 308 -30.60 12.75 -9.63
CA ASP A 308 -30.56 14.20 -9.91
C ASP A 308 -30.24 15.03 -8.66
N TRP A 309 -30.63 14.57 -7.48
CA TRP A 309 -30.35 15.24 -6.21
C TRP A 309 -28.89 15.09 -5.78
N ALA A 310 -28.22 14.00 -6.14
CA ALA A 310 -26.94 13.61 -5.59
C ALA A 310 -25.73 14.32 -6.24
N ASP A 311 -24.76 14.72 -5.41
CA ASP A 311 -23.43 15.15 -5.86
C ASP A 311 -22.45 13.96 -5.91
N VAL A 312 -22.76 12.86 -5.18
CA VAL A 312 -22.00 11.60 -5.16
C VAL A 312 -22.97 10.43 -4.94
N VAL A 313 -22.77 9.32 -5.63
CA VAL A 313 -23.48 8.07 -5.41
C VAL A 313 -22.55 7.03 -4.80
N CYS A 314 -23.01 6.31 -3.79
CA CYS A 314 -22.36 5.10 -3.26
C CYS A 314 -23.36 3.95 -3.33
N ILE A 315 -23.02 2.87 -4.03
CA ILE A 315 -23.91 1.75 -4.28
C ILE A 315 -23.25 0.41 -3.96
N GLY A 316 -24.02 -0.48 -3.32
CA GLY A 316 -23.66 -1.90 -3.22
C GLY A 316 -23.52 -2.44 -1.81
N CYS A 317 -23.20 -1.65 -0.79
CA CYS A 317 -23.05 -2.11 0.60
C CYS A 317 -24.36 -2.76 1.09
N GLY A 318 -24.37 -4.10 1.21
CA GLY A 318 -25.55 -4.87 1.61
C GLY A 318 -26.76 -4.72 0.67
N LEU A 319 -26.55 -4.41 -0.60
CA LEU A 319 -27.63 -4.18 -1.59
C LEU A 319 -28.37 -5.48 -1.96
N GLY A 320 -27.72 -6.63 -1.78
CA GLY A 320 -28.22 -7.92 -2.21
C GLY A 320 -28.03 -8.19 -3.70
N MET A 321 -28.31 -9.46 -4.10
CA MET A 321 -28.03 -9.98 -5.44
C MET A 321 -29.30 -10.25 -6.27
N GLY A 322 -30.44 -9.68 -5.83
CA GLY A 322 -31.76 -9.91 -6.42
C GLY A 322 -32.01 -9.08 -7.69
N GLN A 323 -33.14 -9.34 -8.34
CA GLN A 323 -33.54 -8.65 -9.57
C GLN A 323 -33.72 -7.13 -9.40
N ILE A 324 -34.22 -6.69 -8.22
CA ILE A 324 -34.37 -5.26 -7.91
C ILE A 324 -32.99 -4.61 -7.88
N SER A 325 -32.03 -5.19 -7.17
CA SER A 325 -30.65 -4.70 -7.05
C SER A 325 -29.95 -4.61 -8.42
N GLU A 326 -30.18 -5.61 -9.28
CA GLU A 326 -29.64 -5.62 -10.64
C GLU A 326 -30.23 -4.49 -11.50
N LYS A 327 -31.55 -4.25 -11.42
CA LYS A 327 -32.20 -3.13 -12.12
C LYS A 327 -31.69 -1.79 -11.63
N ILE A 328 -31.54 -1.63 -10.31
CA ILE A 328 -31.02 -0.41 -9.69
C ILE A 328 -29.59 -0.14 -10.20
N LEU A 329 -28.68 -1.12 -10.16
CA LEU A 329 -27.31 -0.95 -10.62
C LEU A 329 -27.26 -0.57 -12.11
N LYS A 330 -28.03 -1.24 -12.97
CA LYS A 330 -28.10 -0.91 -14.42
C LYS A 330 -28.58 0.52 -14.67
N ASN A 331 -29.62 0.95 -13.94
CA ASN A 331 -30.15 2.31 -14.05
C ASN A 331 -29.10 3.34 -13.57
N VAL A 332 -28.46 3.10 -12.41
CA VAL A 332 -27.42 3.98 -11.86
C VAL A 332 -26.29 4.15 -12.88
N LEU A 333 -25.70 3.07 -13.39
CA LEU A 333 -24.57 3.15 -14.33
C LEU A 333 -24.92 3.86 -15.63
N LYS A 334 -26.16 3.76 -16.08
CA LYS A 334 -26.65 4.43 -17.29
C LYS A 334 -26.88 5.93 -17.09
N ASN A 335 -27.37 6.36 -15.93
CA ASN A 335 -27.91 7.69 -15.71
C ASN A 335 -27.11 8.56 -14.74
N VAL A 336 -26.17 7.99 -13.96
CA VAL A 336 -25.37 8.76 -13.00
C VAL A 336 -24.48 9.78 -13.71
N SER A 337 -24.54 11.04 -13.26
CA SER A 337 -23.76 12.16 -13.79
C SER A 337 -22.65 12.65 -12.84
N CYS A 338 -22.63 12.14 -11.61
CA CYS A 338 -21.67 12.48 -10.57
C CYS A 338 -20.80 11.25 -10.18
N PRO A 339 -19.67 11.42 -9.46
CA PRO A 339 -18.82 10.32 -9.06
C PRO A 339 -19.60 9.19 -8.35
N CYS A 340 -19.30 7.95 -8.73
CA CYS A 340 -20.01 6.76 -8.24
C CYS A 340 -19.04 5.76 -7.59
N VAL A 341 -19.22 5.47 -6.31
CA VAL A 341 -18.49 4.42 -5.58
C VAL A 341 -19.29 3.12 -5.62
N ILE A 342 -18.67 2.04 -6.08
CA ILE A 342 -19.29 0.70 -6.18
C ILE A 342 -18.52 -0.27 -5.30
N ASP A 343 -19.20 -0.87 -4.31
CA ASP A 343 -18.59 -1.84 -3.39
C ASP A 343 -19.48 -3.10 -3.26
N ALA A 344 -18.96 -4.13 -2.66
CA ALA A 344 -19.65 -5.33 -2.18
C ALA A 344 -20.60 -5.95 -3.23
N ASP A 345 -21.92 -5.99 -2.95
CA ASP A 345 -22.90 -6.58 -3.85
C ASP A 345 -23.00 -5.84 -5.19
N GLY A 346 -22.71 -4.54 -5.21
CA GLY A 346 -22.58 -3.76 -6.45
C GLY A 346 -21.48 -4.31 -7.36
N LEU A 347 -20.32 -4.66 -6.81
CA LEU A 347 -19.22 -5.29 -7.55
C LEU A 347 -19.56 -6.72 -7.99
N ASN A 348 -20.25 -7.47 -7.12
CA ASN A 348 -20.71 -8.83 -7.44
C ASN A 348 -21.72 -8.84 -8.59
N LEU A 349 -22.64 -7.87 -8.63
CA LEU A 349 -23.58 -7.69 -9.74
C LEU A 349 -22.84 -7.24 -11.01
N LEU A 350 -21.90 -6.29 -10.88
CA LEU A 350 -21.09 -5.79 -11.99
C LEU A 350 -20.23 -6.89 -12.62
N SER A 351 -19.72 -7.84 -11.83
CA SER A 351 -18.89 -8.95 -12.34
C SER A 351 -19.65 -9.89 -13.30
N ARG A 352 -21.00 -9.88 -13.27
CA ARG A 352 -21.82 -10.63 -14.24
C ARG A 352 -21.86 -9.98 -15.62
N ASN A 353 -21.66 -8.68 -15.69
CA ASN A 353 -21.61 -7.89 -16.93
C ASN A 353 -20.77 -6.62 -16.72
N ILE A 354 -19.45 -6.76 -16.79
CA ILE A 354 -18.52 -5.65 -16.58
C ILE A 354 -18.62 -4.55 -17.65
N GLU A 355 -19.15 -4.89 -18.84
CA GLU A 355 -19.35 -3.93 -19.94
C GLU A 355 -20.35 -2.82 -19.60
N LEU A 356 -21.14 -2.99 -18.53
CA LEU A 356 -21.99 -1.90 -18.02
C LEU A 356 -21.19 -0.66 -17.64
N LEU A 357 -19.92 -0.77 -17.30
CA LEU A 357 -19.03 0.37 -17.04
C LEU A 357 -18.89 1.28 -18.26
N ASN A 358 -18.98 0.75 -19.47
CA ASN A 358 -18.91 1.52 -20.72
C ASN A 358 -20.10 2.46 -20.91
N GLN A 359 -21.22 2.25 -20.20
CA GLN A 359 -22.41 3.10 -20.25
C GLN A 359 -22.31 4.29 -19.28
N CYS A 360 -21.39 4.25 -18.32
CA CYS A 360 -21.25 5.29 -17.32
C CYS A 360 -20.42 6.46 -17.87
N CYS A 361 -20.95 7.67 -17.73
CA CYS A 361 -20.25 8.90 -18.15
C CYS A 361 -19.56 9.63 -16.99
N ALA A 362 -19.73 9.19 -15.76
CA ALA A 362 -19.15 9.76 -14.55
C ALA A 362 -17.92 8.98 -14.07
N PRO A 363 -17.04 9.57 -13.24
CA PRO A 363 -15.97 8.82 -12.60
C PRO A 363 -16.51 7.67 -11.73
N VAL A 364 -15.96 6.47 -11.90
CA VAL A 364 -16.36 5.27 -11.14
C VAL A 364 -15.20 4.84 -10.25
N ILE A 365 -15.50 4.64 -8.97
CA ILE A 365 -14.56 4.11 -7.99
C ILE A 365 -15.01 2.69 -7.61
N LEU A 366 -14.20 1.70 -7.93
CA LEU A 366 -14.42 0.29 -7.60
C LEU A 366 -13.54 -0.08 -6.41
N THR A 367 -14.13 -0.74 -5.39
CA THR A 367 -13.39 -1.09 -4.17
C THR A 367 -13.34 -2.60 -3.91
N PRO A 368 -12.88 -3.44 -4.87
CA PRO A 368 -12.89 -4.88 -4.70
C PRO A 368 -11.88 -5.36 -3.65
N HIS A 369 -12.29 -6.33 -2.81
CA HIS A 369 -11.36 -7.22 -2.13
C HIS A 369 -10.90 -8.36 -3.08
N MET A 370 -9.96 -9.22 -2.66
CA MET A 370 -9.35 -10.26 -3.53
C MET A 370 -10.39 -11.16 -4.21
N LYS A 371 -11.47 -11.59 -3.51
CA LYS A 371 -12.50 -12.45 -4.13
C LYS A 371 -13.38 -11.70 -5.13
N GLU A 372 -13.70 -10.43 -4.86
CA GLU A 372 -14.42 -9.57 -5.78
C GLU A 372 -13.57 -9.27 -7.02
N MET A 373 -12.28 -8.97 -6.83
CA MET A 373 -11.33 -8.78 -7.93
C MET A 373 -11.21 -10.04 -8.79
N SER A 374 -11.15 -11.22 -8.18
CA SER A 374 -11.15 -12.51 -8.90
C SER A 374 -12.40 -12.69 -9.78
N ARG A 375 -13.59 -12.29 -9.28
CA ARG A 375 -14.82 -12.34 -10.10
C ARG A 375 -14.83 -11.32 -11.22
N LEU A 376 -14.32 -10.10 -10.98
CA LEU A 376 -14.26 -9.03 -11.99
C LEU A 376 -13.26 -9.34 -13.10
N THR A 377 -12.11 -9.93 -12.78
CA THR A 377 -11.04 -10.23 -13.75
C THR A 377 -11.16 -11.62 -14.38
N GLY A 378 -11.85 -12.55 -13.70
CA GLY A 378 -11.81 -13.98 -14.05
C GLY A 378 -10.52 -14.69 -13.63
N TRP A 379 -9.59 -14.02 -12.93
CA TRP A 379 -8.32 -14.60 -12.49
C TRP A 379 -8.43 -15.26 -11.13
N SER A 380 -7.56 -16.26 -10.88
CA SER A 380 -7.42 -16.85 -9.55
C SER A 380 -6.83 -15.83 -8.54
N ILE A 381 -7.13 -16.01 -7.26
CA ILE A 381 -6.56 -15.18 -6.20
C ILE A 381 -5.02 -15.25 -6.22
N ASP A 382 -4.45 -16.43 -6.44
CA ASP A 382 -2.99 -16.63 -6.51
C ASP A 382 -2.37 -15.86 -7.68
N THR A 383 -3.05 -15.82 -8.83
CA THR A 383 -2.61 -15.00 -9.99
C THR A 383 -2.62 -13.52 -9.64
N ILE A 384 -3.68 -13.03 -8.98
CA ILE A 384 -3.79 -11.63 -8.56
C ILE A 384 -2.72 -11.29 -7.51
N MET A 385 -2.49 -12.16 -6.54
CA MET A 385 -1.43 -11.98 -5.55
C MET A 385 -0.04 -11.99 -6.18
N GLY A 386 0.11 -12.73 -7.28
CA GLY A 386 1.32 -12.77 -8.07
C GLY A 386 1.66 -11.45 -8.75
N ASP A 387 0.66 -10.74 -9.26
CA ASP A 387 0.82 -9.40 -9.85
C ASP A 387 -0.47 -8.57 -9.67
N ARG A 388 -0.54 -7.89 -8.52
CA ARG A 388 -1.67 -7.01 -8.15
C ARG A 388 -1.86 -5.85 -9.12
N PHE A 389 -0.77 -5.35 -9.67
CA PHE A 389 -0.80 -4.20 -10.57
C PHE A 389 -1.37 -4.57 -11.93
N GLN A 390 -1.03 -5.74 -12.44
CA GLN A 390 -1.60 -6.22 -13.71
C GLN A 390 -3.12 -6.47 -13.57
N ALA A 391 -3.58 -6.99 -12.43
CA ALA A 391 -5.01 -7.16 -12.17
C ALA A 391 -5.74 -5.81 -12.13
N LEU A 392 -5.16 -4.79 -11.49
CA LEU A 392 -5.70 -3.42 -11.49
C LEU A 392 -5.74 -2.84 -12.90
N ASP A 393 -4.65 -2.98 -13.66
CA ASP A 393 -4.56 -2.48 -15.05
C ASP A 393 -5.62 -3.11 -15.96
N GLN A 394 -5.97 -4.39 -15.76
CA GLN A 394 -7.06 -5.04 -16.51
C GLN A 394 -8.41 -4.36 -16.26
N ILE A 395 -8.69 -3.97 -15.02
CA ILE A 395 -9.96 -3.33 -14.66
C ILE A 395 -9.99 -1.87 -15.15
N ILE A 396 -8.94 -1.10 -14.90
CA ILE A 396 -8.94 0.33 -15.32
C ILE A 396 -8.93 0.52 -16.84
N LYS A 397 -8.43 -0.46 -17.59
CA LYS A 397 -8.48 -0.47 -19.07
C LYS A 397 -9.86 -0.80 -19.64
N GLN A 398 -10.81 -1.25 -18.81
CA GLN A 398 -12.21 -1.42 -19.22
C GLN A 398 -12.86 -0.07 -19.63
N SER A 399 -12.33 1.06 -19.09
CA SER A 399 -12.63 2.37 -19.68
C SER A 399 -12.00 2.43 -21.08
N GLY A 400 -12.79 2.19 -22.13
CA GLY A 400 -12.32 2.31 -23.52
C GLY A 400 -11.80 3.72 -23.83
N PRO A 401 -11.03 3.89 -24.92
CA PRO A 401 -10.46 5.19 -25.29
C PRO A 401 -11.52 6.27 -25.55
N ASP A 402 -12.76 5.87 -25.83
CA ASP A 402 -13.89 6.76 -26.10
C ASP A 402 -14.80 7.00 -24.88
N THR A 403 -14.53 6.35 -23.72
CA THR A 403 -15.36 6.55 -22.52
C THR A 403 -15.00 7.84 -21.82
N LYS A 404 -16.00 8.68 -21.55
CA LYS A 404 -15.84 9.92 -20.75
C LYS A 404 -15.58 9.62 -19.28
N SER A 405 -15.77 8.37 -18.83
CA SER A 405 -15.61 7.95 -17.44
C SER A 405 -14.17 7.52 -17.15
N SER A 406 -13.63 7.96 -16.04
CA SER A 406 -12.39 7.43 -15.48
C SER A 406 -12.70 6.36 -14.43
N ILE A 407 -12.05 5.20 -14.55
CA ILE A 407 -12.16 4.15 -13.54
C ILE A 407 -10.98 4.28 -12.57
N ILE A 408 -11.31 4.33 -11.28
CA ILE A 408 -10.36 4.23 -10.17
C ILE A 408 -10.63 2.90 -9.48
N CYS A 409 -9.61 2.08 -9.32
CA CYS A 409 -9.75 0.77 -8.70
C CYS A 409 -8.94 0.70 -7.41
N VAL A 410 -9.59 0.26 -6.33
CA VAL A 410 -9.03 0.05 -4.99
C VAL A 410 -8.99 -1.44 -4.71
N LEU A 411 -7.85 -2.08 -4.87
CA LEU A 411 -7.69 -3.48 -4.48
C LEU A 411 -7.44 -3.56 -2.98
N LYS A 412 -8.49 -3.96 -2.24
CA LYS A 412 -8.46 -4.12 -0.78
C LYS A 412 -7.67 -5.37 -0.38
N ASP A 413 -6.58 -5.15 0.34
CA ASP A 413 -5.74 -6.20 0.94
C ASP A 413 -5.04 -5.62 2.18
N SER A 414 -4.22 -6.41 2.85
CA SER A 414 -3.30 -5.95 3.93
C SER A 414 -2.40 -4.78 3.48
N ARG A 415 -2.15 -4.65 2.19
CA ARG A 415 -1.56 -3.50 1.51
C ARG A 415 -2.51 -3.08 0.38
N THR A 416 -3.44 -2.21 0.70
CA THR A 416 -4.41 -1.71 -0.28
C THR A 416 -3.71 -0.87 -1.33
N VAL A 417 -4.01 -1.15 -2.61
CA VAL A 417 -3.47 -0.42 -3.75
C VAL A 417 -4.58 0.34 -4.46
N VAL A 418 -4.33 1.61 -4.77
CA VAL A 418 -5.23 2.45 -5.59
C VAL A 418 -4.55 2.76 -6.91
N ALA A 419 -5.26 2.53 -8.02
CA ALA A 419 -4.77 2.79 -9.36
C ALA A 419 -5.81 3.50 -10.24
N GLN A 420 -5.31 4.34 -11.14
CA GLN A 420 -6.06 5.01 -12.21
C GLN A 420 -5.13 5.18 -13.43
N THR A 421 -5.68 5.22 -14.64
CA THR A 421 -4.90 5.52 -15.86
C THR A 421 -4.22 6.89 -15.75
N ASN A 422 -2.95 6.96 -16.16
CA ASN A 422 -2.13 8.19 -16.15
C ASN A 422 -1.96 8.85 -14.78
N ARG A 423 -1.99 8.04 -13.70
CA ARG A 423 -1.67 8.46 -12.33
C ARG A 423 -0.66 7.54 -11.70
N GLN A 424 0.16 8.07 -10.78
CA GLN A 424 0.97 7.25 -9.90
C GLN A 424 0.07 6.34 -9.06
N ARG A 425 0.51 5.11 -8.80
CA ARG A 425 -0.23 4.18 -7.94
C ARG A 425 0.04 4.49 -6.49
N PHE A 426 -1.02 4.54 -5.70
CA PHE A 426 -0.93 4.69 -4.25
C PHE A 426 -0.92 3.31 -3.59
N VAL A 427 0.00 3.11 -2.64
CA VAL A 427 0.05 1.90 -1.81
C VAL A 427 -0.12 2.30 -0.34
N ASN A 428 -1.18 1.83 0.29
CA ASN A 428 -1.44 2.14 1.68
C ASN A 428 -0.61 1.24 2.61
N LEU A 429 0.17 1.84 3.48
CA LEU A 429 1.00 1.15 4.48
C LEU A 429 0.43 1.24 5.90
N ALA A 430 -0.55 2.11 6.14
CA ALA A 430 -1.23 2.25 7.42
C ALA A 430 -2.28 1.15 7.63
N GLY A 431 -2.79 1.04 8.85
CA GLY A 431 -3.77 0.05 9.23
C GLY A 431 -3.16 -1.23 9.81
N ASN A 432 -4.03 -2.10 10.30
CA ASN A 432 -3.60 -3.29 11.03
C ASN A 432 -4.64 -4.42 10.95
N ASN A 433 -4.29 -5.58 11.51
CA ASN A 433 -5.08 -6.80 11.47
C ASN A 433 -6.42 -6.75 12.23
N SER A 434 -6.64 -5.80 13.14
CA SER A 434 -7.93 -5.64 13.83
C SER A 434 -9.05 -5.18 12.90
N MET A 435 -8.69 -4.60 11.74
CA MET A 435 -9.63 -4.14 10.71
C MET A 435 -10.27 -5.28 9.90
N ALA A 436 -9.79 -6.52 10.04
CA ALA A 436 -10.32 -7.71 9.36
C ALA A 436 -11.65 -8.16 9.99
N LYS A 437 -12.69 -7.33 9.88
CA LYS A 437 -14.04 -7.51 10.42
C LYS A 437 -15.11 -7.18 9.37
N GLY A 438 -16.25 -7.84 9.45
CA GLY A 438 -17.42 -7.49 8.64
C GLY A 438 -17.82 -6.02 8.84
N GLY A 439 -18.17 -5.33 7.76
CA GLY A 439 -18.54 -3.92 7.78
C GLY A 439 -17.36 -2.93 7.57
N SER A 440 -16.10 -3.38 7.65
CA SER A 440 -14.95 -2.51 7.41
C SER A 440 -14.93 -1.94 5.98
N GLY A 441 -15.35 -2.73 4.98
CA GLY A 441 -15.53 -2.28 3.59
C GLY A 441 -16.61 -1.21 3.44
N ASP A 442 -17.76 -1.40 4.12
CA ASP A 442 -18.85 -0.43 4.10
C ASP A 442 -18.41 0.93 4.63
N VAL A 443 -17.61 0.93 5.71
CA VAL A 443 -17.00 2.14 6.26
C VAL A 443 -16.07 2.79 5.24
N LEU A 444 -15.23 2.03 4.54
CA LEU A 444 -14.33 2.56 3.51
C LEU A 444 -15.11 3.21 2.35
N ALA A 445 -16.13 2.52 1.83
CA ALA A 445 -16.96 3.03 0.73
C ALA A 445 -17.63 4.36 1.11
N GLY A 446 -18.20 4.43 2.32
CA GLY A 446 -18.79 5.66 2.87
C GLY A 446 -17.76 6.77 3.07
N THR A 447 -16.54 6.43 3.54
CA THR A 447 -15.45 7.39 3.69
C THR A 447 -15.06 8.03 2.36
N ILE A 448 -14.88 7.23 1.33
CA ILE A 448 -14.54 7.74 -0.02
C ILE A 448 -15.68 8.64 -0.54
N ALA A 449 -16.94 8.18 -0.42
CA ALA A 449 -18.10 8.96 -0.85
C ALA A 449 -18.23 10.31 -0.12
N GLY A 450 -17.97 10.34 1.19
CA GLY A 450 -18.02 11.57 1.99
C GLY A 450 -16.91 12.57 1.67
N LEU A 451 -15.71 12.10 1.26
CA LEU A 451 -14.63 12.96 0.80
C LEU A 451 -14.90 13.49 -0.62
N LEU A 452 -15.46 12.68 -1.51
CA LEU A 452 -15.92 13.11 -2.84
C LEU A 452 -16.97 14.23 -2.74
N ALA A 453 -17.92 14.10 -1.82
CA ALA A 453 -18.97 15.10 -1.60
C ALA A 453 -18.40 16.46 -1.20
N GLN A 454 -17.26 16.50 -0.57
CA GLN A 454 -16.54 17.74 -0.24
C GLN A 454 -15.70 18.27 -1.41
N HIS A 455 -16.02 17.86 -2.64
CA HIS A 455 -15.40 18.34 -3.89
C HIS A 455 -13.92 18.00 -4.05
N MET A 456 -13.42 16.98 -3.35
CA MET A 456 -12.10 16.44 -3.63
C MET A 456 -12.11 15.75 -5.00
N ALA A 457 -11.01 15.88 -5.75
CA ALA A 457 -10.88 15.17 -7.00
C ALA A 457 -10.94 13.64 -6.77
N PRO A 458 -11.55 12.85 -7.68
CA PRO A 458 -11.89 11.45 -7.43
C PRO A 458 -10.72 10.56 -6.99
N PHE A 459 -9.56 10.71 -7.60
CA PHE A 459 -8.38 9.93 -7.24
C PHE A 459 -7.84 10.31 -5.85
N GLU A 460 -7.76 11.60 -5.58
CA GLU A 460 -7.33 12.15 -4.30
C GLU A 460 -8.29 11.76 -3.16
N ALA A 461 -9.61 11.87 -3.38
CA ALA A 461 -10.61 11.42 -2.41
C ALA A 461 -10.48 9.93 -2.10
N THR A 462 -10.18 9.12 -3.12
CA THR A 462 -10.02 7.67 -2.97
C THR A 462 -8.76 7.33 -2.19
N THR A 463 -7.61 7.92 -2.52
CA THR A 463 -6.33 7.65 -1.84
C THR A 463 -6.33 8.14 -0.40
N VAL A 464 -6.87 9.35 -0.16
CA VAL A 464 -7.02 9.91 1.19
C VAL A 464 -8.04 9.10 1.99
N GLY A 465 -9.14 8.66 1.38
CA GLY A 465 -10.15 7.83 2.03
C GLY A 465 -9.59 6.49 2.50
N VAL A 466 -8.83 5.80 1.64
CA VAL A 466 -8.12 4.55 1.99
C VAL A 466 -7.14 4.80 3.15
N PHE A 467 -6.37 5.86 3.09
CA PHE A 467 -5.38 6.19 4.11
C PHE A 467 -6.04 6.57 5.46
N LEU A 468 -7.07 7.44 5.43
CA LEU A 468 -7.81 7.86 6.62
C LEU A 468 -8.51 6.67 7.30
N HIS A 469 -9.16 5.80 6.52
CA HIS A 469 -9.78 4.58 7.02
C HIS A 469 -8.76 3.69 7.75
N ALA A 470 -7.56 3.54 7.19
CA ALA A 470 -6.48 2.78 7.80
C ALA A 470 -5.94 3.44 9.09
N CYS A 471 -5.75 4.76 9.10
CA CYS A 471 -5.40 5.54 10.29
C CYS A 471 -6.48 5.39 11.39
N GLY A 472 -7.77 5.38 11.00
CA GLY A 472 -8.88 5.09 11.90
C GLY A 472 -8.78 3.71 12.54
N GLY A 473 -8.37 2.71 11.78
CA GLY A 473 -8.08 1.37 12.29
C GLY A 473 -6.92 1.34 13.30
N ASP A 474 -5.88 2.14 13.06
CA ASP A 474 -4.76 2.27 14.00
C ASP A 474 -5.19 2.92 15.33
N GLU A 475 -6.01 3.99 15.28
CA GLU A 475 -6.55 4.63 16.49
C GLU A 475 -7.52 3.70 17.25
N ALA A 476 -8.40 3.01 16.54
CA ALA A 476 -9.31 2.04 17.14
C ALA A 476 -8.57 0.90 17.86
N LYS A 477 -7.47 0.39 17.27
CA LYS A 477 -6.63 -0.64 17.90
C LYS A 477 -5.95 -0.14 19.16
N LYS A 478 -5.48 1.12 19.21
CA LYS A 478 -4.88 1.71 20.41
C LYS A 478 -5.87 1.72 21.58
N SER A 479 -7.15 2.00 21.31
CA SER A 479 -8.18 2.08 22.35
C SER A 479 -8.75 0.72 22.79
N LYS A 480 -8.85 -0.26 21.86
CA LYS A 480 -9.58 -1.52 22.09
C LYS A 480 -8.76 -2.80 21.94
N GLY A 481 -7.49 -2.68 21.50
CA GLY A 481 -6.64 -3.85 21.20
C GLY A 481 -7.05 -4.55 19.90
N SER A 482 -6.30 -5.61 19.54
CA SER A 482 -6.45 -6.25 18.23
C SER A 482 -7.73 -7.09 18.04
N TYR A 483 -8.34 -7.59 19.11
CA TYR A 483 -9.48 -8.51 19.03
C TYR A 483 -10.83 -7.81 19.08
N SER A 484 -10.96 -6.68 19.76
CA SER A 484 -12.23 -6.08 20.14
C SER A 484 -12.71 -4.95 19.24
N VAL A 485 -11.95 -4.61 18.19
CA VAL A 485 -12.31 -3.58 17.22
C VAL A 485 -13.48 -4.06 16.36
N LEU A 486 -14.52 -3.26 16.25
CA LEU A 486 -15.66 -3.44 15.34
C LEU A 486 -15.63 -2.36 14.26
N ALA A 487 -16.39 -2.56 13.17
CA ALA A 487 -16.45 -1.59 12.06
C ALA A 487 -16.87 -0.17 12.51
N ARG A 488 -17.79 -0.06 13.48
CA ARG A 488 -18.17 1.25 14.06
C ARG A 488 -17.03 1.96 14.78
N ASP A 489 -16.07 1.21 15.32
CA ASP A 489 -14.91 1.80 16.01
C ASP A 489 -13.91 2.41 15.02
N LEU A 490 -13.89 1.93 13.78
CA LEU A 490 -13.12 2.54 12.69
C LEU A 490 -13.63 3.95 12.40
N ILE A 491 -14.97 4.15 12.45
CA ILE A 491 -15.60 5.47 12.25
C ILE A 491 -15.14 6.45 13.32
N GLN A 492 -15.20 6.04 14.60
CA GLN A 492 -14.69 6.84 15.70
C GLN A 492 -13.18 7.09 15.57
N GLY A 493 -12.41 6.03 15.26
CA GLY A 493 -10.97 6.16 15.05
C GLY A 493 -10.58 7.11 13.92
N MET A 494 -11.37 7.20 12.85
CA MET A 494 -11.18 8.23 11.80
C MET A 494 -11.41 9.63 12.34
N ALA A 495 -12.44 9.85 13.16
CA ALA A 495 -12.68 11.15 13.79
C ALA A 495 -11.49 11.55 14.69
N ASP A 496 -10.96 10.61 15.47
CA ASP A 496 -9.80 10.84 16.33
C ASP A 496 -8.53 11.11 15.50
N ALA A 497 -8.29 10.37 14.43
CA ALA A 497 -7.16 10.59 13.52
C ALA A 497 -7.23 11.99 12.86
N MET A 498 -8.40 12.42 12.41
CA MET A 498 -8.60 13.76 11.83
C MET A 498 -8.41 14.88 12.86
N LYS A 499 -8.87 14.69 14.09
CA LYS A 499 -8.67 15.63 15.20
C LYS A 499 -7.18 15.80 15.48
N ASN A 500 -6.48 14.71 15.72
CA ASN A 500 -5.05 14.70 16.03
C ASN A 500 -4.20 15.32 14.89
N ALA A 501 -4.58 15.09 13.63
CA ALA A 501 -3.89 15.65 12.48
C ALA A 501 -4.02 17.18 12.35
N LYS A 502 -5.10 17.79 12.87
CA LYS A 502 -5.31 19.25 12.88
C LYS A 502 -4.60 19.95 14.03
N GLU A 503 -4.44 19.27 15.17
CA GLU A 503 -3.73 19.83 16.33
C GLU A 503 -2.21 19.92 16.09
N CYS A 504 -1.68 19.18 15.09
CA CYS A 504 -0.28 19.25 14.65
C CYS A 504 0.01 20.36 13.61
N ARG A 505 -0.96 21.20 13.26
CA ARG A 505 -0.81 22.38 12.40
C ARG A 505 -0.57 23.63 13.23
#